data_88aca5db4d3451549fd0a7e2ad427d8c
#
_entry.id   88aca5db4d3451549fd0a7e2ad427d8c
#
_cell.length_a   1.000
_cell.length_b   1.000
_cell.length_c   1.000
_cell.angle_alpha   90.00
_cell.angle_beta   90.00
_cell.angle_gamma   90.00
#
_symmetry.space_group_name_H-M   'P 1'
#
loop_
_entity.id
_entity.type
_entity.pdbx_description
1 polymer ?
#
loop_
_entity_poly.entity_id
_entity_poly.type
_entity_poly.pdbx_seq_one_letter_code
_entity_poly.pdbx_strand_id
1 'polypeptide(L)'
;MKNTNTEIKAFFHQSTNTICYVVSDNETKRAAIIDSCLDYDHADGSLDTEHADSVIQYIQTENLKPAWILETHVHADHLSAAPYFKEKFEAPVAIGKNITKVQHTFGVIYNTERGFRKDGSQFDHLFEDGEKFS
;
A
#
# COMPACT_ATOMS: atom_id res chain seq x y z
N MET A 1 -13.12 28.87 -4.73
CA MET A 1 -13.07 27.41 -4.96
C MET A 1 -11.65 27.02 -5.32
N LYS A 2 -11.02 26.21 -4.52
CA LYS A 2 -9.79 25.55 -4.94
C LYS A 2 -10.18 24.50 -5.98
N ASN A 3 -9.80 24.73 -7.22
CA ASN A 3 -9.80 23.66 -8.22
C ASN A 3 -8.82 22.60 -7.71
N THR A 4 -9.33 21.52 -7.16
CA THR A 4 -8.48 20.41 -6.78
C THR A 4 -8.15 19.65 -8.06
N ASN A 5 -6.90 19.77 -8.52
CA ASN A 5 -6.36 18.97 -9.61
C ASN A 5 -6.16 17.51 -9.19
N THR A 6 -6.71 17.13 -8.04
CA THR A 6 -6.56 15.79 -7.46
C THR A 6 -7.60 14.85 -8.04
N GLU A 7 -7.17 13.74 -8.56
CA GLU A 7 -8.01 12.63 -9.01
C GLU A 7 -7.82 11.42 -8.11
N ILE A 8 -8.93 10.73 -7.81
CA ILE A 8 -8.92 9.52 -6.99
C ILE A 8 -9.54 8.40 -7.82
N LYS A 9 -8.77 7.35 -8.06
CA LYS A 9 -9.22 6.14 -8.74
C LYS A 9 -9.26 4.99 -7.75
N ALA A 10 -10.42 4.35 -7.63
CA ALA A 10 -10.62 3.17 -6.78
C ALA A 10 -10.52 1.89 -7.60
N PHE A 11 -9.85 0.88 -7.03
CA PHE A 11 -9.74 -0.47 -7.60
C PHE A 11 -10.25 -1.47 -6.57
N PHE A 12 -11.46 -1.97 -6.80
CA PHE A 12 -12.06 -2.96 -5.90
C PHE A 12 -11.47 -4.35 -6.13
N HIS A 13 -11.00 -4.97 -5.05
CA HIS A 13 -10.50 -6.35 -5.05
C HIS A 13 -11.57 -7.27 -4.49
N GLN A 14 -12.25 -8.00 -5.38
CA GLN A 14 -13.44 -8.76 -5.06
C GLN A 14 -13.18 -9.92 -4.09
N SER A 15 -12.04 -10.59 -4.21
CA SER A 15 -11.73 -11.77 -3.38
C SER A 15 -11.50 -11.42 -1.91
N THR A 16 -11.07 -10.21 -1.59
CA THR A 16 -10.85 -9.75 -0.22
C THR A 16 -11.82 -8.65 0.25
N ASN A 17 -12.69 -8.17 -0.66
CA ASN A 17 -13.59 -7.03 -0.43
C ASN A 17 -12.86 -5.76 0.04
N THR A 18 -11.65 -5.55 -0.46
CA THR A 18 -10.83 -4.38 -0.16
C THR A 18 -10.74 -3.45 -1.36
N ILE A 19 -10.32 -2.22 -1.13
CA ILE A 19 -10.17 -1.23 -2.18
C ILE A 19 -8.75 -0.67 -2.13
N CYS A 20 -8.06 -0.72 -3.26
CA CYS A 20 -6.83 0.02 -3.50
C CYS A 20 -7.16 1.35 -4.15
N TYR A 21 -6.56 2.43 -3.70
CA TYR A 21 -6.73 3.75 -4.30
C TYR A 21 -5.46 4.22 -4.98
N VAL A 22 -5.62 4.91 -6.10
CA VAL A 22 -4.56 5.73 -6.69
C VAL A 22 -5.02 7.17 -6.62
N VAL A 23 -4.28 7.98 -5.87
CA VAL A 23 -4.53 9.42 -5.74
C VAL A 23 -3.46 10.15 -6.52
N SER A 24 -3.86 10.99 -7.45
CA SER A 24 -2.92 11.69 -8.35
C SER A 24 -3.23 13.18 -8.47
N ASP A 25 -2.18 13.93 -8.75
CA ASP A 25 -2.26 15.32 -9.16
C ASP A 25 -2.20 15.40 -10.69
N ASN A 26 -3.25 15.93 -11.31
CA ASN A 26 -3.38 16.02 -12.75
C ASN A 26 -2.35 16.95 -13.41
N GLU A 27 -1.82 17.91 -12.66
CA GLU A 27 -0.84 18.87 -13.16
C GLU A 27 0.57 18.27 -13.15
N THR A 28 1.01 17.77 -11.99
CA THR A 28 2.36 17.23 -11.82
C THR A 28 2.49 15.77 -12.23
N LYS A 29 1.36 15.07 -12.36
CA LYS A 29 1.28 13.62 -12.59
C LYS A 29 1.88 12.77 -11.47
N ARG A 30 2.16 13.35 -10.30
CA ARG A 30 2.59 12.60 -9.14
C ARG A 30 1.40 11.85 -8.53
N ALA A 31 1.65 10.65 -8.05
CA ALA A 31 0.61 9.78 -7.49
C ALA A 31 1.06 9.08 -6.22
N ALA A 32 0.08 8.68 -5.42
CA ALA A 32 0.26 7.77 -4.30
C ALA A 32 -0.66 6.55 -4.50
N ILE A 33 -0.13 5.36 -4.19
CA ILE A 33 -0.88 4.10 -4.19
C ILE A 33 -1.21 3.79 -2.74
N ILE A 34 -2.49 3.58 -2.42
CA ILE A 34 -2.97 3.40 -1.04
C ILE A 34 -3.63 2.03 -0.91
N ASP A 35 -3.20 1.26 0.08
CA ASP A 35 -3.75 -0.05 0.45
C ASP A 35 -3.79 -1.05 -0.72
N SER A 36 -2.63 -1.32 -1.27
CA SER A 36 -2.47 -2.29 -2.34
C SER A 36 -2.65 -3.74 -1.84
N CYS A 37 -3.16 -4.61 -2.70
CA CYS A 37 -3.34 -6.02 -2.36
C CYS A 37 -2.86 -6.95 -3.48
N LEU A 38 -2.42 -8.15 -3.09
CA LEU A 38 -2.13 -9.26 -4.00
C LEU A 38 -3.30 -10.23 -4.02
N ASP A 39 -3.50 -10.85 -5.17
CA ASP A 39 -4.41 -11.98 -5.28
C ASP A 39 -3.80 -13.21 -4.59
N TYR A 40 -4.62 -13.87 -3.79
CA TYR A 40 -4.24 -15.09 -3.08
C TYR A 40 -5.33 -16.15 -3.25
N ASP A 41 -4.95 -17.30 -3.76
CA ASP A 41 -5.86 -18.45 -3.84
C ASP A 41 -5.71 -19.32 -2.60
N HIS A 42 -6.75 -19.36 -1.79
CA HIS A 42 -6.79 -20.17 -0.57
C HIS A 42 -6.79 -21.69 -0.83
N ALA A 43 -7.19 -22.10 -2.03
CA ALA A 43 -7.26 -23.53 -2.39
C ALA A 43 -5.87 -24.13 -2.65
N ASP A 44 -4.97 -23.41 -3.29
CA ASP A 44 -3.64 -23.90 -3.65
C ASP A 44 -2.47 -23.08 -3.06
N GLY A 45 -2.77 -22.00 -2.35
CA GLY A 45 -1.76 -21.10 -1.77
C GLY A 45 -1.00 -20.26 -2.78
N SER A 46 -1.46 -20.19 -4.03
CA SER A 46 -0.82 -19.38 -5.07
C SER A 46 -1.03 -17.89 -4.87
N LEU A 47 -0.06 -17.10 -5.33
CA LEU A 47 -0.13 -15.65 -5.40
C LEU A 47 -0.28 -15.23 -6.86
N ASP A 48 -1.17 -14.28 -7.12
CA ASP A 48 -1.37 -13.69 -8.42
C ASP A 48 -1.21 -12.16 -8.33
N THR A 49 -0.74 -11.56 -9.40
CA THR A 49 -0.55 -10.11 -9.52
C THR A 49 -1.59 -9.43 -10.42
N GLU A 50 -2.63 -10.14 -10.84
CA GLU A 50 -3.61 -9.63 -11.80
C GLU A 50 -4.24 -8.30 -11.35
N HIS A 51 -4.67 -8.21 -10.09
CA HIS A 51 -5.21 -6.98 -9.53
C HIS A 51 -4.15 -5.86 -9.47
N ALA A 52 -2.95 -6.17 -8.99
CA ALA A 52 -1.83 -5.22 -8.96
C ALA A 52 -1.44 -4.77 -10.37
N ASP A 53 -1.43 -5.66 -11.33
CA ASP A 53 -1.12 -5.34 -12.72
C ASP A 53 -2.17 -4.44 -13.36
N SER A 54 -3.44 -4.56 -12.99
CA SER A 54 -4.50 -3.64 -13.44
C SER A 54 -4.27 -2.21 -12.92
N VAL A 55 -3.79 -2.06 -11.69
CA VAL A 55 -3.41 -0.76 -11.12
C VAL A 55 -2.19 -0.19 -11.85
N ILE A 56 -1.19 -1.02 -12.11
CA ILE A 56 0.01 -0.61 -12.87
C ILE A 56 -0.37 -0.15 -14.28
N GLN A 57 -1.26 -0.87 -14.96
CA GLN A 57 -1.71 -0.50 -16.30
C GLN A 57 -2.40 0.88 -16.29
N TYR A 58 -3.25 1.15 -15.31
CA TYR A 58 -3.86 2.47 -15.14
C TYR A 58 -2.82 3.57 -14.96
N ILE A 59 -1.84 3.35 -14.07
CA ILE A 59 -0.76 4.29 -13.79
C ILE A 59 0.05 4.59 -15.06
N GLN A 60 0.36 3.57 -15.85
CA GLN A 60 1.09 3.72 -17.10
C GLN A 60 0.27 4.44 -18.18
N THR A 61 -1.01 4.10 -18.32
CA THR A 61 -1.92 4.71 -19.31
C THR A 61 -2.11 6.21 -19.02
N GLU A 62 -2.22 6.60 -17.77
CA GLU A 62 -2.40 7.99 -17.35
C GLU A 62 -1.07 8.76 -17.22
N ASN A 63 0.06 8.11 -17.49
CA ASN A 63 1.41 8.67 -17.33
C ASN A 63 1.69 9.19 -15.92
N LEU A 64 1.18 8.51 -14.90
CA LEU A 64 1.39 8.87 -13.51
C LEU A 64 2.78 8.46 -13.02
N LYS A 65 3.27 9.21 -12.04
CA LYS A 65 4.58 8.97 -11.41
C LYS A 65 4.34 8.66 -9.92
N PRO A 66 4.28 7.38 -9.53
CA PRO A 66 4.13 7.01 -8.13
C PRO A 66 5.28 7.54 -7.30
N ALA A 67 4.95 8.39 -6.33
CA ALA A 67 5.91 8.97 -5.39
C ALA A 67 5.88 8.25 -4.04
N TRP A 68 4.76 7.63 -3.71
CA TRP A 68 4.53 6.95 -2.45
C TRP A 68 3.66 5.71 -2.62
N ILE A 69 3.97 4.68 -1.84
CA ILE A 69 3.13 3.50 -1.61
C ILE A 69 2.74 3.54 -0.13
N LEU A 70 1.46 3.77 0.14
CA LEU A 70 0.95 4.05 1.48
C LEU A 70 0.07 2.90 1.97
N GLU A 71 0.25 2.54 3.24
CA GLU A 71 -0.64 1.62 3.95
C GLU A 71 -1.38 2.40 5.04
N THR A 72 -2.70 2.28 5.09
CA THR A 72 -3.50 2.90 6.15
C THR A 72 -3.46 2.10 7.44
N HIS A 73 -3.29 0.79 7.33
CA HIS A 73 -3.25 -0.16 8.44
C HIS A 73 -2.54 -1.45 8.02
N VAL A 74 -2.27 -2.32 9.00
CA VAL A 74 -1.79 -3.68 8.72
C VAL A 74 -2.96 -4.52 8.23
N HIS A 75 -2.79 -5.15 7.09
CA HIS A 75 -3.76 -6.05 6.52
C HIS A 75 -3.56 -7.46 7.10
N ALA A 76 -4.57 -7.96 7.83
CA ALA A 76 -4.58 -9.31 8.38
C ALA A 76 -5.30 -10.31 7.48
N ASP A 77 -6.13 -9.82 6.57
CA ASP A 77 -7.03 -10.59 5.71
C ASP A 77 -6.49 -10.81 4.30
N HIS A 78 -5.46 -10.07 3.90
CA HIS A 78 -4.81 -10.23 2.60
C HIS A 78 -3.33 -9.82 2.66
N LEU A 79 -2.59 -10.22 1.64
CA LEU A 79 -1.20 -9.80 1.47
C LEU A 79 -1.12 -8.44 0.77
N SER A 80 -0.26 -7.57 1.28
CA SER A 80 0.02 -6.30 0.62
C SER A 80 0.85 -6.50 -0.65
N ALA A 81 0.50 -5.76 -1.70
CA ALA A 81 1.30 -5.68 -2.91
C ALA A 81 2.40 -4.61 -2.84
N ALA A 82 2.61 -3.98 -1.68
CA ALA A 82 3.58 -2.88 -1.54
C ALA A 82 4.99 -3.24 -2.01
N PRO A 83 5.55 -4.42 -1.70
CA PRO A 83 6.86 -4.80 -2.22
C PRO A 83 6.90 -4.90 -3.75
N TYR A 84 5.84 -5.39 -4.36
CA TYR A 84 5.71 -5.51 -5.82
C TYR A 84 5.69 -4.13 -6.50
N PHE A 85 4.90 -3.21 -5.95
CA PHE A 85 4.88 -1.83 -6.44
C PHE A 85 6.20 -1.09 -6.19
N LYS A 86 6.82 -1.32 -5.05
CA LYS A 86 8.13 -0.74 -4.72
C LYS A 86 9.19 -1.12 -5.75
N GLU A 87 9.25 -2.39 -6.11
CA GLU A 87 10.16 -2.89 -7.14
C GLU A 87 9.85 -2.28 -8.51
N LYS A 88 8.57 -2.19 -8.86
CA LYS A 88 8.12 -1.69 -10.16
C LYS A 88 8.36 -0.19 -10.35
N PHE A 89 8.11 0.62 -9.31
CA PHE A 89 8.12 2.09 -9.42
C PHE A 89 9.27 2.76 -8.65
N GLU A 90 10.05 2.00 -7.90
CA GLU A 90 11.12 2.53 -7.03
C GLU A 90 10.60 3.58 -6.03
N ALA A 91 9.33 3.47 -5.63
CA ALA A 91 8.69 4.39 -4.70
C ALA A 91 8.79 3.87 -3.25
N PRO A 92 8.97 4.76 -2.25
CA PRO A 92 9.04 4.34 -0.86
C PRO A 92 7.69 3.85 -0.34
N VAL A 93 7.74 2.87 0.55
CA VAL A 93 6.59 2.33 1.28
C VAL A 93 6.52 2.95 2.65
N ALA A 94 5.35 3.47 3.03
CA ALA A 94 5.17 4.16 4.29
C ALA A 94 3.83 3.82 4.97
N ILE A 95 3.82 3.95 6.29
CA ILE A 95 2.67 3.74 7.17
C ILE A 95 2.78 4.67 8.37
N GLY A 96 1.71 4.82 9.15
CA GLY A 96 1.76 5.56 10.41
C GLY A 96 2.68 4.92 11.45
N LYS A 97 3.39 5.72 12.24
CA LYS A 97 4.40 5.22 13.21
C LYS A 97 3.81 4.31 14.29
N ASN A 98 2.51 4.38 14.54
CA ASN A 98 1.83 3.52 15.50
C ASN A 98 1.82 2.03 15.08
N ILE A 99 2.27 1.71 13.87
CA ILE A 99 2.49 0.33 13.45
C ILE A 99 3.38 -0.44 14.42
N THR A 100 4.35 0.21 15.04
CA THR A 100 5.24 -0.43 16.01
C THR A 100 4.47 -0.99 17.21
N LYS A 101 3.44 -0.30 17.68
CA LYS A 101 2.55 -0.77 18.74
C LYS A 101 1.72 -1.97 18.28
N VAL A 102 1.20 -1.92 17.06
CA VAL A 102 0.43 -3.02 16.46
C VAL A 102 1.31 -4.25 16.28
N GLN A 103 2.51 -4.09 15.74
CA GLN A 103 3.47 -5.18 15.57
C GLN A 103 3.83 -5.83 16.89
N HIS A 104 4.02 -5.03 17.95
CA HIS A 104 4.30 -5.56 19.29
C HIS A 104 3.13 -6.39 19.82
N THR A 105 1.90 -5.87 19.73
CA THR A 105 0.69 -6.55 20.17
C THR A 105 0.46 -7.85 19.41
N PHE A 106 0.57 -7.85 18.09
CA PHE A 106 0.47 -9.06 17.27
C PHE A 106 1.56 -10.08 17.63
N GLY A 107 2.79 -9.61 17.87
CA GLY A 107 3.88 -10.50 18.28
C GLY A 107 3.60 -11.22 19.59
N VAL A 108 2.93 -10.57 20.54
CA VAL A 108 2.53 -11.16 21.82
C VAL A 108 1.37 -12.16 21.65
N ILE A 109 0.33 -11.75 20.91
CA ILE A 109 -0.90 -12.57 20.75
C ILE A 109 -0.64 -13.82 19.92
N TYR A 110 0.11 -13.71 18.81
CA TYR A 110 0.32 -14.78 17.86
C TYR A 110 1.65 -15.52 18.03
N ASN A 111 2.44 -15.16 19.05
CA ASN A 111 3.74 -15.78 19.33
C ASN A 111 4.61 -15.90 18.08
N THR A 112 4.71 -14.78 17.36
CA THR A 112 5.44 -14.71 16.08
C THR A 112 6.90 -15.12 16.23
N GLU A 113 7.45 -15.71 15.17
CA GLU A 113 8.81 -16.25 15.13
C GLU A 113 9.88 -15.24 15.56
N ARG A 114 11.01 -15.79 16.05
CA ARG A 114 12.20 -15.03 16.36
C ARG A 114 12.79 -14.38 15.11
N GLY A 115 12.49 -13.20 14.78
CA GLY A 115 12.96 -12.51 13.58
C GLY A 115 11.92 -11.57 13.00
N PHE A 116 10.69 -11.65 13.51
CA PHE A 116 9.68 -10.65 13.15
C PHE A 116 10.06 -9.29 13.78
N ARG A 117 10.34 -8.32 12.93
CA ARG A 117 10.71 -6.98 13.37
C ARG A 117 9.49 -6.20 13.83
N LYS A 118 9.56 -5.63 15.03
CA LYS A 118 8.49 -4.88 15.69
C LYS A 118 8.77 -3.37 15.75
N ASP A 119 9.76 -2.91 14.99
CA ASP A 119 10.25 -1.53 14.98
C ASP A 119 9.81 -0.73 13.74
N GLY A 120 8.96 -1.31 12.90
CA GLY A 120 8.51 -0.69 11.66
C GLY A 120 9.57 -0.65 10.56
N SER A 121 10.70 -1.36 10.70
CA SER A 121 11.81 -1.33 9.73
C SER A 121 11.48 -1.95 8.37
N GLN A 122 10.34 -2.63 8.22
CA GLN A 122 9.82 -3.11 6.95
C GLN A 122 9.35 -1.95 6.05
N PHE A 123 9.11 -0.79 6.61
CA PHE A 123 8.66 0.41 5.92
C PHE A 123 9.81 1.41 5.74
N ASP A 124 9.82 2.11 4.61
CA ASP A 124 10.83 3.13 4.33
C ASP A 124 10.61 4.40 5.13
N HIS A 125 9.36 4.69 5.50
CA HIS A 125 9.01 5.84 6.31
C HIS A 125 7.84 5.53 7.26
N LEU A 126 7.91 6.08 8.47
CA LEU A 126 6.85 6.02 9.49
C LEU A 126 6.32 7.43 9.75
N PHE A 127 5.08 7.69 9.34
CA PHE A 127 4.46 9.00 9.50
C PHE A 127 4.03 9.29 10.93
N GLU A 128 4.31 10.50 11.40
CA GLU A 128 3.73 11.03 12.62
C GLU A 128 2.35 11.65 12.35
N ASP A 129 1.54 11.76 13.41
CA ASP A 129 0.24 12.41 13.30
C ASP A 129 0.40 13.87 12.86
N GLY A 130 -0.35 14.27 11.84
CA GLY A 130 -0.27 15.61 11.26
C GLY A 130 0.94 15.90 10.38
N GLU A 131 1.83 14.93 10.18
CA GLU A 131 2.97 15.08 9.28
C GLU A 131 2.51 15.32 7.84
N LYS A 132 3.12 16.30 7.18
CA LYS A 132 2.88 16.60 5.78
C LYS A 132 4.01 16.06 4.92
N PHE A 133 3.67 15.57 3.74
CA PHE A 133 4.63 15.04 2.77
C PHE A 133 4.21 15.40 1.35
N SER A 134 5.11 15.26 0.42
CA SER A 134 4.87 15.53 -0.99
C SER A 134 5.47 14.45 -1.88
#